data_1aa5fa9876a28039b2e165a15c3e931c
#
_entry.id   1aa5fa9876a28039b2e165a15c3e931c
#
_cell.length_a   1.000
_cell.length_b   1.000
_cell.length_c   1.000
_cell.angle_alpha   90.00
_cell.angle_beta   90.00
_cell.angle_gamma   90.00
#
_symmetry.space_group_name_H-M   'P 1'
#
loop_
_entity.id
_entity.type
_entity.pdbx_description
1 polymer ?
#
loop_
_entity_poly.entity_id
_entity_poly.type
_entity_poly.pdbx_seq_one_letter_code
_entity_poly.pdbx_strand_id
1 'polypeptide(L)'
;MSHSDYTRRKFLQHTALGTMAAALPGFTLAEDRPINDRPDPAFKPDVEVELTAQIAEVSILPGANTRVFQYQGQLLKGPSHSLKTLPGYLGPILNLEHGQKVRIFFYNKLSEPSIVHWHGMHVPQKMDGHPMYEIYKGERHVYEFEVENRAGTNWYHSHTHEMTAAQVYQGLAGLITVTDAQEQKLGLPSGEYDLPLVLQDRRFTAGNQFQYGQGMHQRMMGFHGDTILVNGQANSAIPVKSRAYRLRLLNGSNARIYKLGWDDGSPLTAIGTDGGLLERPETLPYIMLAPAERVEVWVDFSGRKPGTELTLQSLEYQGVMSPMGGRMGRMGMMSGLAPGASFPIVKFQITEQVSDSPSLPNQLVPIRRLTEKDISNTGKTVPIAIGMRHMSFELNGRTFGMHKRMDIEKIPVNTIQKIRIFHDNQMMGGMGGMGGMGGGGGGGGMRGGRIGMMGM
;
A
#
# COMPACT_ATOMS: atom_id res chain seq x y z
N MET A 1 -60.30 46.72 -12.05
CA MET A 1 -59.06 46.05 -12.36
C MET A 1 -57.94 46.84 -11.71
N SER A 2 -57.44 46.41 -10.54
CA SER A 2 -56.46 47.18 -9.78
C SER A 2 -55.07 46.59 -10.04
N HIS A 3 -54.20 47.39 -10.64
CA HIS A 3 -52.77 47.10 -10.70
C HIS A 3 -52.14 47.33 -9.34
N SER A 4 -51.64 46.28 -8.74
CA SER A 4 -50.89 46.35 -7.49
C SER A 4 -49.48 46.92 -7.78
N ASP A 5 -49.25 48.13 -7.29
CA ASP A 5 -47.95 48.78 -7.27
C ASP A 5 -46.94 48.02 -6.38
N TYR A 6 -46.13 47.21 -7.00
CA TYR A 6 -44.96 46.62 -6.35
C TYR A 6 -43.85 47.68 -6.32
N THR A 7 -43.78 48.45 -5.25
CA THR A 7 -42.83 49.55 -5.13
C THR A 7 -41.37 49.02 -5.04
N ARG A 8 -40.41 49.69 -5.71
CA ARG A 8 -38.95 49.46 -5.62
C ARG A 8 -38.44 49.26 -4.20
N ARG A 9 -39.11 49.87 -3.24
CA ARG A 9 -38.77 49.75 -1.81
C ARG A 9 -39.06 48.37 -1.23
N LYS A 10 -40.12 47.69 -1.66
CA LYS A 10 -40.43 46.30 -1.27
C LYS A 10 -39.46 45.27 -1.93
N PHE A 11 -39.10 45.54 -3.19
CA PHE A 11 -38.10 44.73 -3.87
C PHE A 11 -36.72 44.79 -3.15
N LEU A 12 -36.26 45.98 -2.79
CA LEU A 12 -34.99 46.17 -2.06
C LEU A 12 -35.03 45.59 -0.64
N GLN A 13 -36.17 45.58 0.04
CA GLN A 13 -36.33 44.97 1.36
C GLN A 13 -36.26 43.41 1.27
N HIS A 14 -36.82 42.83 0.24
CA HIS A 14 -36.75 41.38 0.03
C HIS A 14 -35.36 40.93 -0.46
N THR A 15 -34.67 41.76 -1.26
CA THR A 15 -33.29 41.49 -1.66
C THR A 15 -32.29 41.64 -0.48
N ALA A 16 -32.53 42.63 0.39
CA ALA A 16 -31.66 42.78 1.59
C ALA A 16 -31.82 41.64 2.62
N LEU A 17 -33.04 41.10 2.76
CA LEU A 17 -33.28 39.91 3.60
C LEU A 17 -32.69 38.62 2.97
N GLY A 18 -32.70 38.52 1.66
CA GLY A 18 -32.05 37.38 0.95
C GLY A 18 -30.54 37.40 0.99
N THR A 19 -29.92 38.59 0.98
CA THR A 19 -28.46 38.72 1.08
C THR A 19 -27.92 38.61 2.51
N MET A 20 -28.70 38.90 3.53
CA MET A 20 -28.32 38.63 4.92
C MET A 20 -28.36 37.14 5.28
N ALA A 21 -29.24 36.34 4.64
CA ALA A 21 -29.27 34.89 4.83
C ALA A 21 -28.07 34.18 4.15
N ALA A 22 -27.47 34.81 3.13
CA ALA A 22 -26.29 34.27 2.43
C ALA A 22 -24.95 34.64 3.11
N ALA A 23 -24.94 35.52 4.10
CA ALA A 23 -23.73 35.99 4.80
C ALA A 23 -23.56 35.42 6.21
N LEU A 24 -24.48 34.54 6.65
CA LEU A 24 -24.16 33.67 7.79
C LEU A 24 -23.15 32.64 7.30
N PRO A 25 -21.96 32.50 7.94
CA PRO A 25 -21.13 31.35 7.69
C PRO A 25 -22.04 30.15 7.91
N GLY A 26 -22.21 29.33 6.87
CA GLY A 26 -22.98 28.12 7.00
C GLY A 26 -22.47 27.37 8.22
N PHE A 27 -23.29 27.27 9.26
CA PHE A 27 -23.18 26.18 10.19
C PHE A 27 -23.40 24.93 9.36
N THR A 28 -22.33 24.41 8.75
CA THR A 28 -22.28 23.01 8.40
C THR A 28 -22.53 22.32 9.74
N LEU A 29 -23.73 21.77 9.92
CA LEU A 29 -23.94 20.77 10.94
C LEU A 29 -22.78 19.81 10.74
N ALA A 30 -21.87 19.75 11.72
CA ALA A 30 -20.80 18.76 11.71
C ALA A 30 -21.53 17.44 11.48
N GLU A 31 -21.31 16.81 10.32
CA GLU A 31 -21.80 15.45 10.11
C GLU A 31 -21.39 14.68 11.36
N ASP A 32 -22.35 13.97 11.97
CA ASP A 32 -22.08 13.13 13.15
C ASP A 32 -21.07 12.06 12.75
N ARG A 33 -19.77 12.40 12.84
CA ARG A 33 -18.69 11.46 12.57
C ARG A 33 -18.68 10.43 13.69
N PRO A 34 -18.63 9.15 13.36
CA PRO A 34 -18.50 8.12 14.37
C PRO A 34 -17.11 8.21 15.03
N ILE A 35 -17.04 8.84 16.21
CA ILE A 35 -15.81 8.97 16.98
C ILE A 35 -15.66 7.75 17.88
N ASN A 36 -14.51 7.08 17.81
CA ASN A 36 -14.10 6.01 18.70
C ASN A 36 -12.91 6.47 19.56
N ASP A 37 -13.16 7.38 20.50
CA ASP A 37 -12.12 8.03 21.30
C ASP A 37 -11.93 7.39 22.70
N ARG A 38 -12.76 6.42 23.06
CA ARG A 38 -12.75 5.80 24.40
C ARG A 38 -12.45 4.31 24.31
N PRO A 39 -11.54 3.81 25.17
CA PRO A 39 -11.29 2.39 25.25
C PRO A 39 -12.48 1.67 25.89
N ASP A 40 -12.77 0.46 25.41
CA ASP A 40 -13.73 -0.43 26.08
C ASP A 40 -13.13 -0.93 27.40
N PRO A 41 -13.74 -0.64 28.57
CA PRO A 41 -13.25 -1.12 29.85
C PRO A 41 -13.30 -2.65 29.99
N ALA A 42 -14.12 -3.34 29.20
CA ALA A 42 -14.20 -4.79 29.18
C ALA A 42 -13.06 -5.43 28.35
N PHE A 43 -12.50 -4.71 27.37
CA PHE A 43 -11.38 -5.19 26.58
C PHE A 43 -10.08 -5.14 27.41
N LYS A 44 -9.45 -6.30 27.63
CA LYS A 44 -8.20 -6.43 28.39
C LYS A 44 -7.04 -6.68 27.43
N PRO A 45 -6.31 -5.65 26.98
CA PRO A 45 -5.21 -5.82 26.05
C PRO A 45 -4.00 -6.50 26.69
N ASP A 46 -3.30 -7.29 25.89
CA ASP A 46 -1.96 -7.81 26.21
C ASP A 46 -0.90 -6.79 25.82
N VAL A 47 -1.12 -6.07 24.72
CA VAL A 47 -0.25 -5.01 24.20
C VAL A 47 -1.04 -3.70 24.08
N GLU A 48 -0.48 -2.62 24.65
CA GLU A 48 -0.99 -1.25 24.46
C GLU A 48 0.10 -0.36 23.88
N VAL A 49 -0.26 0.38 22.83
CA VAL A 49 0.64 1.30 22.13
C VAL A 49 -0.02 2.66 21.99
N GLU A 50 0.74 3.72 22.21
CA GLU A 50 0.40 5.06 21.71
C GLU A 50 1.07 5.24 20.35
N LEU A 51 0.31 5.64 19.33
CA LEU A 51 0.77 5.94 18.00
C LEU A 51 0.35 7.38 17.64
N THR A 52 1.32 8.23 17.32
CA THR A 52 1.07 9.63 16.99
C THR A 52 1.51 9.95 15.58
N ALA A 53 0.59 10.44 14.72
CA ALA A 53 0.94 11.04 13.45
C ALA A 53 1.39 12.50 13.65
N GLN A 54 2.61 12.82 13.24
CA GLN A 54 3.20 14.14 13.42
C GLN A 54 4.18 14.51 12.31
N ILE A 55 4.61 15.78 12.29
CA ILE A 55 5.71 16.25 11.45
C ILE A 55 7.03 15.97 12.17
N ALA A 56 8.00 15.47 11.41
CA ALA A 56 9.38 15.33 11.85
C ALA A 56 10.35 15.85 10.80
N GLU A 57 11.59 16.09 11.20
CA GLU A 57 12.71 16.41 10.31
C GLU A 57 13.77 15.33 10.44
N VAL A 58 14.10 14.68 9.34
CA VAL A 58 15.03 13.55 9.31
C VAL A 58 16.08 13.71 8.24
N SER A 59 17.30 13.23 8.50
CA SER A 59 18.37 13.18 7.51
C SER A 59 18.19 11.94 6.63
N ILE A 60 17.87 12.13 5.35
CA ILE A 60 17.73 11.08 4.35
C ILE A 60 18.85 11.14 3.32
N LEU A 61 19.16 12.36 2.85
CA LEU A 61 20.25 12.66 1.94
C LEU A 61 21.28 13.56 2.63
N PRO A 62 22.53 13.59 2.17
CA PRO A 62 23.52 14.54 2.68
C PRO A 62 23.03 15.99 2.55
N GLY A 63 23.21 16.80 3.59
CA GLY A 63 22.82 18.22 3.61
C GLY A 63 21.61 18.49 4.48
N ALA A 64 20.61 19.24 3.97
CA ALA A 64 19.45 19.65 4.74
C ALA A 64 18.55 18.46 5.12
N ASN A 65 17.94 18.53 6.30
CA ASN A 65 16.94 17.55 6.72
C ASN A 65 15.69 17.64 5.84
N THR A 66 15.04 16.49 5.67
CA THR A 66 13.76 16.36 5.00
C THR A 66 12.63 16.46 6.01
N ARG A 67 11.68 17.36 5.77
CA ARG A 67 10.44 17.41 6.53
C ARG A 67 9.51 16.31 6.06
N VAL A 68 9.08 15.47 6.99
CA VAL A 68 8.28 14.27 6.73
C VAL A 68 7.06 14.22 7.65
N PHE A 69 6.08 13.40 7.29
CA PHE A 69 5.12 12.88 8.24
C PHE A 69 5.68 11.59 8.84
N GLN A 70 5.44 11.38 10.11
CA GLN A 70 5.96 10.22 10.82
C GLN A 70 4.93 9.69 11.81
N TYR A 71 4.81 8.38 11.90
CA TYR A 71 4.20 7.74 13.05
C TYR A 71 5.25 7.56 14.14
N GLN A 72 5.07 8.24 15.26
CA GLN A 72 5.84 8.01 16.47
C GLN A 72 5.08 7.04 17.38
N GLY A 73 5.74 6.00 17.87
CA GLY A 73 5.12 5.01 18.76
C GLY A 73 5.75 5.00 20.16
N GLN A 74 4.91 4.71 21.14
CA GLN A 74 5.33 4.44 22.53
C GLN A 74 4.62 3.18 23.03
N LEU A 75 5.37 2.20 23.53
CA LEU A 75 4.81 1.04 24.18
C LEU A 75 4.34 1.41 25.60
N LEU A 76 3.04 1.25 25.88
CA LEU A 76 2.43 1.53 27.18
C LEU A 76 2.31 0.27 28.03
N LYS A 77 2.08 -0.89 27.36
CA LYS A 77 1.96 -2.21 28.00
C LYS A 77 2.41 -3.31 27.04
N GLY A 78 2.96 -4.37 27.55
CA GLY A 78 3.36 -5.57 26.81
C GLY A 78 4.87 -5.81 26.81
N PRO A 79 5.31 -6.86 26.11
CA PRO A 79 6.74 -7.18 25.97
C PRO A 79 7.50 -6.05 25.25
N SER A 80 8.72 -5.76 25.67
CA SER A 80 9.52 -4.68 25.06
C SER A 80 9.77 -4.84 23.56
N HIS A 81 9.78 -6.07 23.06
CA HIS A 81 9.95 -6.35 21.64
C HIS A 81 8.69 -6.07 20.79
N SER A 82 7.52 -5.86 21.42
CA SER A 82 6.26 -5.58 20.69
C SER A 82 6.31 -4.30 19.87
N LEU A 83 7.22 -3.37 20.20
CA LEU A 83 7.41 -2.14 19.46
C LEU A 83 8.90 -1.91 19.19
N LYS A 84 9.29 -1.88 17.90
CA LYS A 84 10.70 -1.65 17.50
C LYS A 84 10.77 -0.44 16.57
N THR A 85 11.50 0.59 16.98
CA THR A 85 11.77 1.76 16.14
C THR A 85 12.77 1.42 15.04
N LEU A 86 12.47 1.86 13.81
CA LEU A 86 13.41 1.84 12.68
C LEU A 86 14.15 3.17 12.56
N PRO A 87 15.39 3.17 12.04
CA PRO A 87 16.05 4.39 11.63
C PRO A 87 15.23 5.08 10.51
N GLY A 88 15.31 6.42 10.45
CA GLY A 88 14.62 7.20 9.41
C GLY A 88 13.24 7.68 9.83
N TYR A 89 12.31 7.77 8.88
CA TYR A 89 11.01 8.40 9.09
C TYR A 89 9.83 7.42 9.18
N LEU A 90 10.05 6.15 8.90
CA LEU A 90 8.98 5.16 9.00
C LEU A 90 8.51 4.98 10.45
N GLY A 91 7.24 4.65 10.60
CA GLY A 91 6.67 4.26 11.88
C GLY A 91 7.34 3.01 12.46
N PRO A 92 7.21 2.78 13.77
CA PRO A 92 7.79 1.61 14.42
C PRO A 92 7.20 0.31 13.88
N ILE A 93 7.96 -0.77 13.98
CA ILE A 93 7.45 -2.12 13.73
C ILE A 93 6.61 -2.55 14.93
N LEU A 94 5.40 -2.99 14.67
CA LEU A 94 4.56 -3.69 15.64
C LEU A 94 4.84 -5.20 15.51
N ASN A 95 5.51 -5.78 16.50
CA ASN A 95 5.73 -7.22 16.56
C ASN A 95 4.66 -7.84 17.46
N LEU A 96 3.75 -8.58 16.86
CA LEU A 96 2.57 -9.13 17.49
C LEU A 96 2.57 -10.66 17.41
N GLU A 97 1.78 -11.30 18.26
CA GLU A 97 1.59 -12.75 18.26
C GLU A 97 0.12 -13.08 18.00
N HIS A 98 -0.12 -14.17 17.28
CA HIS A 98 -1.48 -14.70 17.08
C HIS A 98 -2.18 -14.92 18.43
N GLY A 99 -3.42 -14.44 18.55
CA GLY A 99 -4.24 -14.50 19.76
C GLY A 99 -4.02 -13.34 20.74
N GLN A 100 -3.01 -12.47 20.54
CA GLN A 100 -2.85 -11.29 21.39
C GLN A 100 -3.97 -10.27 21.18
N LYS A 101 -4.42 -9.68 22.29
CA LYS A 101 -5.33 -8.53 22.30
C LYS A 101 -4.52 -7.23 22.29
N VAL A 102 -4.77 -6.40 21.30
CA VAL A 102 -4.00 -5.18 21.06
C VAL A 102 -4.91 -3.97 21.19
N ARG A 103 -4.45 -2.96 21.94
CA ARG A 103 -5.06 -1.63 21.96
C ARG A 103 -4.07 -0.60 21.47
N ILE A 104 -4.52 0.27 20.54
CA ILE A 104 -3.69 1.35 20.02
C ILE A 104 -4.45 2.65 20.19
N PHE A 105 -3.85 3.60 20.92
CA PHE A 105 -4.31 4.97 21.02
C PHE A 105 -3.66 5.78 19.89
N PHE A 106 -4.41 6.08 18.86
CA PHE A 106 -3.91 6.87 17.74
C PHE A 106 -4.25 8.34 17.93
N TYR A 107 -3.24 9.20 17.88
CA TYR A 107 -3.35 10.66 17.98
C TYR A 107 -2.93 11.31 16.66
N ASN A 108 -3.71 12.31 16.23
CA ASN A 108 -3.37 13.12 15.07
C ASN A 108 -2.86 14.50 15.50
N LYS A 109 -1.58 14.80 15.28
CA LYS A 109 -0.96 16.12 15.49
C LYS A 109 -0.72 16.87 14.16
N LEU A 110 -1.09 16.28 13.02
CA LEU A 110 -1.02 16.94 11.71
C LEU A 110 -2.10 18.00 11.58
N SER A 111 -1.92 18.97 10.67
CA SER A 111 -2.94 19.96 10.32
C SER A 111 -4.09 19.41 9.49
N GLU A 112 -3.87 18.28 8.84
CA GLU A 112 -4.83 17.56 8.01
C GLU A 112 -5.40 16.33 8.75
N PRO A 113 -6.59 15.83 8.38
CA PRO A 113 -7.15 14.63 8.99
C PRO A 113 -6.26 13.41 8.73
N SER A 114 -6.36 12.41 9.59
CA SER A 114 -5.67 11.14 9.42
C SER A 114 -6.43 9.99 10.09
N ILE A 115 -6.21 8.78 9.58
CA ILE A 115 -6.68 7.52 10.16
C ILE A 115 -5.71 6.41 9.74
N VAL A 116 -5.55 5.36 10.55
CA VAL A 116 -4.61 4.26 10.29
C VAL A 116 -5.37 3.02 9.84
N HIS A 117 -4.98 2.46 8.70
CA HIS A 117 -5.42 1.15 8.23
C HIS A 117 -4.36 0.08 8.53
N TRP A 118 -4.82 -1.08 8.98
CA TRP A 118 -4.00 -2.24 9.32
C TRP A 118 -3.97 -3.21 8.14
N HIS A 119 -3.19 -2.90 7.12
CA HIS A 119 -3.18 -3.58 5.83
C HIS A 119 -2.74 -5.04 5.94
N GLY A 120 -3.66 -5.93 5.62
CA GLY A 120 -3.48 -7.38 5.70
C GLY A 120 -3.92 -7.99 7.04
N MET A 121 -4.28 -7.20 8.03
CA MET A 121 -4.78 -7.69 9.31
C MET A 121 -6.26 -8.03 9.24
N HIS A 122 -6.65 -9.10 9.92
CA HIS A 122 -8.05 -9.47 10.14
C HIS A 122 -8.54 -8.74 11.40
N VAL A 123 -9.23 -7.63 11.20
CA VAL A 123 -9.74 -6.79 12.29
C VAL A 123 -11.21 -6.46 12.08
N PRO A 124 -11.97 -6.16 13.16
CA PRO A 124 -13.35 -5.69 13.03
C PRO A 124 -13.43 -4.42 12.16
N GLN A 125 -14.45 -4.28 11.34
CA GLN A 125 -14.62 -3.16 10.38
C GLN A 125 -14.44 -1.77 11.04
N LYS A 126 -14.92 -1.58 12.26
CA LYS A 126 -14.76 -0.32 13.00
C LYS A 126 -13.31 -0.03 13.40
N MET A 127 -12.47 -1.06 13.42
CA MET A 127 -11.05 -0.99 13.78
C MET A 127 -10.12 -1.03 12.58
N ASP A 128 -10.65 -1.09 11.35
CA ASP A 128 -9.86 -1.25 10.13
C ASP A 128 -9.37 0.07 9.50
N GLY A 129 -9.66 1.20 10.14
CA GLY A 129 -9.21 2.50 9.65
C GLY A 129 -9.95 2.99 8.41
N HIS A 130 -11.26 2.66 8.29
CA HIS A 130 -12.07 3.19 7.20
C HIS A 130 -12.11 4.73 7.25
N PRO A 131 -12.05 5.45 6.12
CA PRO A 131 -12.00 6.93 6.08
C PRO A 131 -13.13 7.65 6.83
N MET A 132 -14.29 6.99 7.01
CA MET A 132 -15.38 7.57 7.81
C MET A 132 -15.04 7.82 9.28
N TYR A 133 -13.96 7.19 9.79
CA TYR A 133 -13.48 7.33 11.17
C TYR A 133 -12.26 8.25 11.28
N GLU A 134 -11.91 9.00 10.22
CA GLU A 134 -10.78 9.91 10.25
C GLU A 134 -10.90 10.92 11.40
N ILE A 135 -9.75 11.24 11.99
CA ILE A 135 -9.66 12.19 13.11
C ILE A 135 -8.88 13.43 12.68
N TYR A 136 -9.28 14.58 13.23
CA TYR A 136 -8.63 15.87 13.01
C TYR A 136 -7.53 16.14 14.03
N LYS A 137 -6.82 17.23 13.84
CA LYS A 137 -5.73 17.67 14.72
C LYS A 137 -6.19 17.77 16.18
N GLY A 138 -5.49 17.07 17.05
CA GLY A 138 -5.75 17.04 18.49
C GLY A 138 -6.75 15.99 18.92
N GLU A 139 -7.42 15.32 18.00
CA GLU A 139 -8.32 14.20 18.29
C GLU A 139 -7.53 12.87 18.40
N ARG A 140 -8.18 11.88 18.98
CA ARG A 140 -7.66 10.50 19.03
C ARG A 140 -8.71 9.51 18.55
N HIS A 141 -8.22 8.36 18.09
CA HIS A 141 -9.00 7.16 17.80
C HIS A 141 -8.42 5.97 18.57
N VAL A 142 -9.28 5.10 19.11
CA VAL A 142 -8.86 3.91 19.85
C VAL A 142 -9.15 2.69 19.00
N TYR A 143 -8.11 1.90 18.73
CA TYR A 143 -8.24 0.60 18.07
C TYR A 143 -8.15 -0.50 19.12
N GLU A 144 -9.02 -1.50 19.03
CA GLU A 144 -9.05 -2.67 19.91
C GLU A 144 -9.40 -3.89 19.07
N PHE A 145 -8.46 -4.81 18.97
CA PHE A 145 -8.65 -6.05 18.22
C PHE A 145 -7.80 -7.20 18.76
N GLU A 146 -8.22 -8.41 18.45
CA GLU A 146 -7.42 -9.63 18.64
C GLU A 146 -6.68 -9.94 17.34
N VAL A 147 -5.44 -10.40 17.44
CA VAL A 147 -4.60 -10.78 16.29
C VAL A 147 -5.02 -12.15 15.79
N GLU A 148 -5.88 -12.21 14.79
CA GLU A 148 -6.37 -13.47 14.19
C GLU A 148 -5.46 -13.97 13.05
N ASN A 149 -4.52 -13.15 12.61
CA ASN A 149 -3.60 -13.49 11.53
C ASN A 149 -2.65 -14.60 11.95
N ARG A 150 -2.32 -15.48 11.01
CA ARG A 150 -1.18 -16.39 11.09
C ARG A 150 0.13 -15.65 10.90
N ALA A 151 1.25 -16.32 11.22
CA ALA A 151 2.58 -15.73 11.08
C ALA A 151 2.83 -15.16 9.68
N GLY A 152 3.39 -13.96 9.61
CA GLY A 152 3.70 -13.27 8.37
C GLY A 152 3.97 -11.79 8.54
N THR A 153 4.18 -11.12 7.41
CA THR A 153 4.47 -9.70 7.32
C THR A 153 3.26 -8.92 6.82
N ASN A 154 2.82 -7.96 7.61
CA ASN A 154 1.77 -7.00 7.30
C ASN A 154 2.32 -5.58 7.45
N TRP A 155 1.50 -4.58 7.28
CA TRP A 155 1.91 -3.19 7.44
C TRP A 155 0.74 -2.31 7.85
N TYR A 156 0.98 -1.08 8.22
CA TYR A 156 -0.04 -0.09 8.52
C TYR A 156 0.31 1.23 7.84
N HIS A 157 -0.71 1.97 7.45
CA HIS A 157 -0.53 3.23 6.74
C HIS A 157 -1.75 4.14 6.87
N SER A 158 -1.59 5.41 6.50
CA SER A 158 -2.72 6.31 6.44
C SER A 158 -3.76 5.85 5.40
N HIS A 159 -5.04 6.00 5.75
CA HIS A 159 -6.16 5.70 4.87
C HIS A 159 -7.18 6.85 4.79
N THR A 160 -6.73 8.07 4.90
CA THR A 160 -7.53 9.30 4.85
C THR A 160 -8.15 9.48 3.47
N HIS A 161 -9.42 9.89 3.43
CA HIS A 161 -10.15 10.10 2.18
C HIS A 161 -9.39 11.05 1.24
N GLU A 162 -9.18 10.61 0.00
CA GLU A 162 -8.45 11.33 -1.07
C GLU A 162 -6.99 11.72 -0.74
N MET A 163 -6.50 11.44 0.47
CA MET A 163 -5.17 11.82 0.95
C MET A 163 -4.23 10.63 1.18
N THR A 164 -4.73 9.39 1.09
CA THR A 164 -3.94 8.17 1.38
C THR A 164 -2.59 8.18 0.66
N ALA A 165 -2.59 8.37 -0.65
CA ALA A 165 -1.36 8.33 -1.45
C ALA A 165 -0.36 9.43 -1.05
N ALA A 166 -0.83 10.65 -0.79
CA ALA A 166 0.01 11.77 -0.38
C ALA A 166 0.61 11.55 1.02
N GLN A 167 -0.21 11.10 1.98
CA GLN A 167 0.23 10.88 3.35
C GLN A 167 1.19 9.68 3.46
N VAL A 168 0.96 8.60 2.72
CA VAL A 168 1.91 7.47 2.62
C VAL A 168 3.22 7.92 1.99
N TYR A 169 3.15 8.73 0.93
CA TYR A 169 4.35 9.30 0.31
C TYR A 169 5.14 10.17 1.28
N GLN A 170 4.47 10.96 2.10
CA GLN A 170 5.10 11.80 3.13
C GLN A 170 5.69 11.03 4.30
N GLY A 171 5.33 9.73 4.48
CA GLY A 171 5.98 8.87 5.48
C GLY A 171 5.03 8.14 6.45
N LEU A 172 3.70 8.31 6.32
CA LEU A 172 2.76 7.62 7.22
C LEU A 172 2.60 6.14 6.85
N ALA A 173 3.62 5.35 7.16
CA ALA A 173 3.65 3.90 7.00
C ALA A 173 4.57 3.24 8.05
N GLY A 174 4.26 2.00 8.43
CA GLY A 174 5.07 1.16 9.31
C GLY A 174 4.75 -0.32 9.11
N LEU A 175 5.61 -1.21 9.60
CA LEU A 175 5.45 -2.65 9.46
C LEU A 175 4.72 -3.27 10.65
N ILE A 176 4.06 -4.40 10.40
CA ILE A 176 3.53 -5.33 11.40
C ILE A 176 4.10 -6.70 11.10
N THR A 177 4.72 -7.34 12.09
CA THR A 177 5.07 -8.75 12.00
C THR A 177 4.17 -9.53 12.93
N VAL A 178 3.65 -10.63 12.47
CA VAL A 178 2.90 -11.56 13.29
C VAL A 178 3.69 -12.86 13.39
N THR A 179 3.79 -13.39 14.59
CA THR A 179 4.36 -14.72 14.87
C THR A 179 3.26 -15.64 15.41
N ASP A 180 3.46 -16.96 15.28
CA ASP A 180 2.57 -17.96 15.83
C ASP A 180 3.34 -19.22 16.26
N ALA A 181 2.67 -20.11 16.96
CA ALA A 181 3.26 -21.36 17.47
C ALA A 181 3.74 -22.32 16.36
N GLN A 182 3.26 -22.18 15.13
CA GLN A 182 3.72 -22.99 14.00
C GLN A 182 5.05 -22.46 13.47
N GLU A 183 5.17 -21.15 13.26
CA GLU A 183 6.40 -20.50 12.82
C GLU A 183 7.55 -20.72 13.82
N GLN A 184 7.29 -20.57 15.11
CA GLN A 184 8.30 -20.73 16.18
C GLN A 184 9.00 -22.10 16.14
N LYS A 185 8.31 -23.15 15.65
CA LYS A 185 8.87 -24.51 15.52
C LYS A 185 9.75 -24.71 14.31
N LEU A 186 9.76 -23.78 13.35
CA LEU A 186 10.47 -23.92 12.08
C LEU A 186 11.97 -23.59 12.18
N GLY A 187 12.40 -22.89 13.24
CA GLY A 187 13.79 -22.46 13.39
C GLY A 187 14.22 -21.46 12.31
N LEU A 188 13.29 -20.67 11.76
CA LEU A 188 13.61 -19.61 10.81
C LEU A 188 14.49 -18.54 11.46
N PRO A 189 15.33 -17.83 10.69
CA PRO A 189 16.11 -16.72 11.21
C PRO A 189 15.23 -15.71 11.94
N SER A 190 15.68 -15.30 13.13
CA SER A 190 14.96 -14.37 14.02
C SER A 190 15.92 -13.35 14.63
N GLY A 191 15.40 -12.33 15.32
CA GLY A 191 16.20 -11.31 15.97
C GLY A 191 16.98 -10.46 14.97
N GLU A 192 18.31 -10.42 15.07
CA GLU A 192 19.19 -9.68 14.15
C GLU A 192 19.26 -10.29 12.74
N TYR A 193 18.80 -11.53 12.57
CA TYR A 193 18.80 -12.27 11.30
C TYR A 193 17.44 -12.22 10.58
N ASP A 194 16.46 -11.53 11.14
CA ASP A 194 15.15 -11.24 10.54
C ASP A 194 15.08 -9.75 10.18
N LEU A 195 15.31 -9.44 8.90
CA LEU A 195 15.52 -8.09 8.42
C LEU A 195 14.26 -7.55 7.73
N PRO A 196 13.56 -6.59 8.32
CA PRO A 196 12.50 -5.86 7.65
C PRO A 196 13.09 -4.86 6.64
N LEU A 197 12.56 -4.87 5.41
CA LEU A 197 13.03 -4.03 4.31
C LEU A 197 11.83 -3.38 3.60
N VAL A 198 11.55 -2.12 3.92
CA VAL A 198 10.52 -1.32 3.26
C VAL A 198 11.16 -0.61 2.07
N LEU A 199 10.79 -1.03 0.86
CA LEU A 199 11.28 -0.44 -0.39
C LEU A 199 10.37 0.71 -0.80
N GLN A 200 10.94 1.87 -1.05
CA GLN A 200 10.20 3.06 -1.46
C GLN A 200 10.97 3.82 -2.53
N ASP A 201 10.27 4.53 -3.38
CA ASP A 201 10.88 5.49 -4.29
C ASP A 201 10.38 6.90 -3.98
N ARG A 202 11.29 7.85 -3.96
CA ARG A 202 11.01 9.25 -3.66
C ARG A 202 11.68 10.16 -4.70
N ARG A 203 11.17 11.37 -4.81
CA ARG A 203 11.82 12.46 -5.53
C ARG A 203 12.08 13.59 -4.54
N PHE A 204 13.25 14.20 -4.67
CA PHE A 204 13.66 15.30 -3.80
C PHE A 204 13.81 16.60 -4.59
N THR A 205 13.49 17.72 -3.95
CA THR A 205 13.89 19.04 -4.42
C THR A 205 15.38 19.27 -4.16
N ALA A 206 15.95 20.35 -4.72
CA ALA A 206 17.31 20.75 -4.41
C ALA A 206 17.56 21.03 -2.91
N GLY A 207 16.51 21.32 -2.14
CA GLY A 207 16.58 21.51 -0.69
C GLY A 207 16.27 20.24 0.12
N ASN A 208 16.42 19.05 -0.47
CA ASN A 208 16.15 17.75 0.17
C ASN A 208 14.71 17.56 0.65
N GLN A 209 13.72 18.30 0.12
CA GLN A 209 12.31 18.07 0.50
C GLN A 209 11.64 17.08 -0.46
N PHE A 210 10.72 16.26 0.06
CA PHE A 210 9.92 15.39 -0.78
C PHE A 210 9.12 16.18 -1.81
N GLN A 211 9.21 15.76 -3.06
CA GLN A 211 8.45 16.31 -4.16
C GLN A 211 7.41 15.26 -4.61
N TYR A 212 6.15 15.53 -4.30
CA TYR A 212 5.02 14.71 -4.73
C TYR A 212 4.15 15.50 -5.69
N GLY A 213 4.04 15.01 -6.93
CA GLY A 213 3.22 15.64 -7.95
C GLY A 213 1.86 14.98 -8.09
N GLN A 214 0.83 15.79 -8.30
CA GLN A 214 -0.54 15.32 -8.58
C GLN A 214 -1.03 15.78 -9.96
N GLY A 215 -0.10 16.05 -10.89
CA GLY A 215 -0.43 16.40 -12.27
C GLY A 215 -1.22 15.28 -12.97
N MET A 216 -1.95 15.62 -14.05
CA MET A 216 -2.79 14.68 -14.81
C MET A 216 -2.03 13.40 -15.19
N HIS A 217 -0.80 13.51 -15.66
CA HIS A 217 0.03 12.36 -16.03
C HIS A 217 0.28 11.43 -14.84
N GLN A 218 0.63 11.96 -13.66
CA GLN A 218 0.90 11.19 -12.45
C GLN A 218 -0.37 10.55 -11.85
N ARG A 219 -1.53 11.19 -12.02
CA ARG A 219 -2.81 10.58 -11.64
C ARG A 219 -3.16 9.37 -12.50
N MET A 220 -2.79 9.38 -13.77
CA MET A 220 -3.06 8.28 -14.71
C MET A 220 -2.03 7.15 -14.62
N MET A 221 -0.73 7.49 -14.53
CA MET A 221 0.37 6.55 -14.62
C MET A 221 0.96 6.16 -13.25
N GLY A 222 0.50 6.81 -12.17
CA GLY A 222 1.12 6.73 -10.86
C GLY A 222 2.35 7.64 -10.74
N PHE A 223 2.72 7.94 -9.52
CA PHE A 223 3.92 8.74 -9.22
C PHE A 223 5.12 7.81 -9.04
N HIS A 224 6.20 8.07 -9.79
CA HIS A 224 7.47 7.36 -9.71
C HIS A 224 8.57 8.33 -9.28
N GLY A 225 9.28 7.97 -8.22
CA GLY A 225 10.47 8.68 -7.74
C GLY A 225 11.71 8.31 -8.56
N ASP A 226 12.80 9.00 -8.30
CA ASP A 226 14.11 8.77 -8.91
C ASP A 226 15.16 8.30 -7.90
N THR A 227 14.83 8.33 -6.64
CA THR A 227 15.70 7.92 -5.53
C THR A 227 15.05 6.73 -4.79
N ILE A 228 15.74 5.60 -4.75
CA ILE A 228 15.27 4.42 -4.03
C ILE A 228 15.69 4.53 -2.58
N LEU A 229 14.73 4.30 -1.69
CA LEU A 229 14.94 4.26 -0.24
C LEU A 229 14.63 2.86 0.29
N VAL A 230 15.45 2.40 1.23
CA VAL A 230 15.21 1.19 2.01
C VAL A 230 15.14 1.60 3.48
N ASN A 231 14.02 1.28 4.13
CA ASN A 231 13.75 1.73 5.51
C ASN A 231 13.91 3.24 5.70
N GLY A 232 13.55 4.03 4.68
CA GLY A 232 13.65 5.49 4.71
C GLY A 232 15.07 6.05 4.51
N GLN A 233 16.05 5.23 4.12
CA GLN A 233 17.45 5.63 3.87
C GLN A 233 17.83 5.39 2.41
N ALA A 234 18.54 6.34 1.82
CA ALA A 234 19.12 6.19 0.48
C ALA A 234 20.45 5.42 0.54
N ASN A 235 20.80 4.77 -0.59
CA ASN A 235 22.07 4.05 -0.74
C ASN A 235 22.37 3.04 0.37
N SER A 236 21.36 2.26 0.76
CA SER A 236 21.43 1.35 1.90
C SER A 236 22.45 0.23 1.66
N ALA A 237 23.38 0.09 2.59
CA ALA A 237 24.28 -1.03 2.72
C ALA A 237 24.03 -1.66 4.11
N ILE A 238 23.77 -2.97 4.14
CA ILE A 238 23.45 -3.70 5.36
C ILE A 238 24.59 -4.66 5.67
N PRO A 239 25.26 -4.50 6.80
CA PRO A 239 26.25 -5.46 7.24
C PRO A 239 25.58 -6.77 7.65
N VAL A 240 26.06 -7.90 7.16
CA VAL A 240 25.55 -9.23 7.44
C VAL A 240 26.69 -10.18 7.76
N LYS A 241 26.38 -11.23 8.53
CA LYS A 241 27.30 -12.36 8.80
C LYS A 241 27.11 -13.45 7.72
N SER A 242 28.09 -14.32 7.55
CA SER A 242 28.03 -15.44 6.58
C SER A 242 27.09 -16.56 7.08
N ARG A 243 25.78 -16.29 7.13
CA ARG A 243 24.74 -17.24 7.55
C ARG A 243 23.40 -16.92 6.88
N ALA A 244 22.40 -17.74 7.14
CA ALA A 244 21.06 -17.52 6.64
C ALA A 244 20.35 -16.36 7.36
N TYR A 245 19.61 -15.59 6.56
CA TYR A 245 18.75 -14.48 6.97
C TYR A 245 17.34 -14.64 6.39
N ARG A 246 16.37 -14.05 7.07
CA ARG A 246 15.01 -13.82 6.58
C ARG A 246 14.88 -12.35 6.22
N LEU A 247 14.55 -12.07 4.98
CA LEU A 247 14.25 -10.72 4.52
C LEU A 247 12.75 -10.57 4.43
N ARG A 248 12.18 -9.57 5.12
CA ARG A 248 10.76 -9.22 5.05
C ARG A 248 10.60 -7.98 4.17
N LEU A 249 10.31 -8.19 2.92
CA LEU A 249 10.24 -7.15 1.90
C LEU A 249 8.80 -6.62 1.79
N LEU A 250 8.64 -5.30 1.94
CA LEU A 250 7.41 -4.57 1.62
C LEU A 250 7.70 -3.61 0.48
N ASN A 251 6.89 -3.63 -0.56
CA ASN A 251 6.87 -2.54 -1.52
C ASN A 251 5.98 -1.40 -0.98
N GLY A 252 6.61 -0.40 -0.37
CA GLY A 252 5.98 0.81 0.16
C GLY A 252 5.99 1.99 -0.82
N SER A 253 6.23 1.75 -2.11
CA SER A 253 6.10 2.74 -3.18
C SER A 253 4.64 2.97 -3.56
N ASN A 254 4.31 4.18 -4.05
CA ASN A 254 2.95 4.51 -4.46
C ASN A 254 2.52 3.83 -5.77
N ALA A 255 3.48 3.60 -6.70
CA ALA A 255 3.15 3.06 -8.03
C ALA A 255 4.23 2.14 -8.61
N ARG A 256 5.48 2.19 -8.10
CA ARG A 256 6.58 1.43 -8.67
C ARG A 256 6.45 -0.05 -8.38
N ILE A 257 6.52 -0.87 -9.42
CA ILE A 257 6.67 -2.31 -9.33
C ILE A 257 8.16 -2.63 -9.40
N TYR A 258 8.64 -3.54 -8.55
CA TYR A 258 9.99 -4.05 -8.57
C TYR A 258 10.02 -5.47 -9.14
N LYS A 259 10.99 -5.77 -10.01
CA LYS A 259 11.33 -7.14 -10.40
C LYS A 259 12.60 -7.53 -9.65
N LEU A 260 12.42 -8.08 -8.46
CA LEU A 260 13.51 -8.40 -7.56
C LEU A 260 14.39 -9.53 -8.09
N GLY A 261 15.70 -9.39 -7.99
CA GLY A 261 16.69 -10.41 -8.32
C GLY A 261 18.05 -10.07 -7.73
N TRP A 262 18.92 -11.05 -7.60
CA TRP A 262 20.29 -10.86 -7.16
C TRP A 262 21.19 -10.43 -8.33
N ASP A 263 22.21 -9.60 -8.06
CA ASP A 263 23.18 -9.13 -9.05
C ASP A 263 24.11 -10.25 -9.56
N ASP A 264 24.27 -11.33 -8.79
CA ASP A 264 25.04 -12.50 -9.20
C ASP A 264 24.20 -13.53 -10.00
N GLY A 265 22.91 -13.24 -10.24
CA GLY A 265 21.99 -14.12 -10.96
C GLY A 265 21.50 -15.34 -10.17
N SER A 266 21.86 -15.46 -8.89
CA SER A 266 21.33 -16.54 -8.04
C SER A 266 19.82 -16.38 -7.83
N PRO A 267 19.07 -17.48 -7.66
CA PRO A 267 17.63 -17.41 -7.50
C PRO A 267 17.25 -16.86 -6.10
N LEU A 268 16.02 -16.35 -5.99
CA LEU A 268 15.39 -15.95 -4.73
C LEU A 268 14.57 -17.12 -4.19
N THR A 269 14.61 -17.35 -2.88
CA THR A 269 13.79 -18.37 -2.24
C THR A 269 12.71 -17.71 -1.37
N ALA A 270 11.48 -17.67 -1.90
CA ALA A 270 10.33 -17.16 -1.17
C ALA A 270 9.86 -18.17 -0.11
N ILE A 271 9.60 -17.70 1.10
CA ILE A 271 9.08 -18.49 2.22
C ILE A 271 7.74 -17.97 2.74
N GLY A 272 7.33 -16.77 2.34
CA GLY A 272 6.06 -16.15 2.73
C GLY A 272 5.64 -15.07 1.73
N THR A 273 4.34 -14.75 1.73
CA THR A 273 3.72 -13.69 0.93
C THR A 273 2.73 -12.91 1.78
N ASP A 274 1.86 -12.10 1.16
CA ASP A 274 0.81 -11.32 1.83
C ASP A 274 -0.04 -12.11 2.83
N GLY A 275 -0.31 -13.37 2.53
CA GLY A 275 -1.10 -14.25 3.40
C GLY A 275 -0.31 -14.97 4.50
N GLY A 276 0.97 -14.65 4.69
CA GLY A 276 1.88 -15.29 5.64
C GLY A 276 2.74 -16.38 5.02
N LEU A 277 3.28 -17.28 5.85
CA LEU A 277 4.19 -18.33 5.40
C LEU A 277 3.54 -19.26 4.36
N LEU A 278 4.33 -19.71 3.38
CA LEU A 278 3.97 -20.71 2.39
C LEU A 278 3.92 -22.13 2.99
N GLU A 279 3.41 -23.11 2.25
CA GLU A 279 3.48 -24.53 2.65
C GLU A 279 4.90 -25.06 2.58
N ARG A 280 5.66 -24.58 1.59
CA ARG A 280 7.06 -24.93 1.34
C ARG A 280 7.78 -23.75 0.71
N PRO A 281 9.10 -23.68 0.79
CA PRO A 281 9.89 -22.69 0.08
C PRO A 281 9.71 -22.81 -1.44
N GLU A 282 9.64 -21.69 -2.13
CA GLU A 282 9.56 -21.61 -3.59
C GLU A 282 10.78 -20.84 -4.12
N THR A 283 11.58 -21.51 -4.96
CA THR A 283 12.78 -20.92 -5.57
C THR A 283 12.46 -20.36 -6.95
N LEU A 284 12.71 -19.07 -7.13
CA LEU A 284 12.29 -18.30 -8.30
C LEU A 284 13.48 -17.52 -8.88
N PRO A 285 13.62 -17.40 -10.21
CA PRO A 285 14.68 -16.60 -10.82
C PRO A 285 14.52 -15.10 -10.55
N TYR A 286 13.32 -14.65 -10.27
CA TYR A 286 12.97 -13.30 -9.85
C TYR A 286 11.62 -13.29 -9.15
N ILE A 287 11.33 -12.21 -8.43
CA ILE A 287 10.01 -11.98 -7.80
C ILE A 287 9.50 -10.62 -8.25
N MET A 288 8.29 -10.58 -8.82
CA MET A 288 7.57 -9.33 -9.05
C MET A 288 6.94 -8.89 -7.74
N LEU A 289 7.13 -7.64 -7.35
CA LEU A 289 6.58 -7.06 -6.13
C LEU A 289 5.87 -5.75 -6.46
N ALA A 290 4.54 -5.78 -6.50
CA ALA A 290 3.70 -4.61 -6.76
C ALA A 290 3.52 -3.76 -5.48
N PRO A 291 3.08 -2.49 -5.59
CA PRO A 291 2.79 -1.66 -4.42
C PRO A 291 1.89 -2.36 -3.42
N ALA A 292 2.22 -2.25 -2.14
CA ALA A 292 1.58 -2.87 -0.99
C ALA A 292 1.77 -4.39 -0.84
N GLU A 293 2.37 -5.08 -1.82
CA GLU A 293 2.71 -6.49 -1.68
C GLU A 293 3.89 -6.70 -0.73
N ARG A 294 3.86 -7.82 -0.03
CA ARG A 294 4.91 -8.30 0.86
C ARG A 294 5.39 -9.66 0.38
N VAL A 295 6.68 -9.89 0.52
CA VAL A 295 7.30 -11.19 0.32
C VAL A 295 8.37 -11.42 1.37
N GLU A 296 8.45 -12.63 1.88
CA GLU A 296 9.52 -13.05 2.78
C GLU A 296 10.46 -13.97 2.02
N VAL A 297 11.74 -13.61 2.06
CA VAL A 297 12.78 -14.31 1.32
C VAL A 297 13.80 -14.88 2.28
N TRP A 298 14.08 -16.16 2.14
CA TRP A 298 15.26 -16.80 2.73
C TRP A 298 16.46 -16.48 1.86
N VAL A 299 17.52 -15.97 2.46
CA VAL A 299 18.83 -15.80 1.81
C VAL A 299 19.91 -16.42 2.67
N ASP A 300 20.80 -17.22 2.06
CA ASP A 300 21.91 -17.84 2.76
C ASP A 300 23.23 -17.23 2.27
N PHE A 301 23.90 -16.53 3.15
CA PHE A 301 25.22 -15.97 2.92
C PHE A 301 26.34 -16.92 3.37
N SER A 302 26.05 -18.15 3.82
CA SER A 302 27.05 -19.14 4.22
C SER A 302 28.06 -19.38 3.08
N GLY A 303 29.33 -19.52 3.43
CA GLY A 303 30.41 -19.69 2.46
C GLY A 303 30.88 -18.41 1.76
N ARG A 304 30.17 -17.28 1.88
CA ARG A 304 30.65 -15.98 1.38
C ARG A 304 31.68 -15.42 2.36
N LYS A 305 32.81 -14.93 1.83
CA LYS A 305 33.94 -14.42 2.63
C LYS A 305 33.66 -12.98 3.11
N PRO A 306 34.16 -12.58 4.29
CA PRO A 306 34.13 -11.18 4.71
C PRO A 306 34.74 -10.27 3.63
N GLY A 307 34.15 -9.09 3.43
CA GLY A 307 34.48 -8.13 2.39
C GLY A 307 33.80 -8.40 1.02
N THR A 308 33.07 -9.51 0.86
CA THR A 308 32.25 -9.72 -0.35
C THR A 308 30.86 -9.05 -0.19
N GLU A 309 30.23 -8.77 -1.30
CA GLU A 309 28.94 -8.09 -1.37
C GLU A 309 27.95 -8.90 -2.21
N LEU A 310 26.66 -8.75 -1.94
CA LEU A 310 25.55 -9.23 -2.73
C LEU A 310 24.50 -8.14 -2.82
N THR A 311 24.04 -7.79 -4.03
CA THR A 311 23.08 -6.70 -4.21
C THR A 311 21.72 -7.22 -4.64
N LEU A 312 20.68 -6.88 -3.87
CA LEU A 312 19.31 -6.99 -4.34
C LEU A 312 19.03 -5.83 -5.28
N GLN A 313 18.55 -6.13 -6.46
CA GLN A 313 18.24 -5.13 -7.49
C GLN A 313 16.85 -5.34 -8.08
N SER A 314 16.31 -4.29 -8.70
CA SER A 314 15.21 -4.43 -9.63
C SER A 314 15.80 -4.74 -11.00
N LEU A 315 15.42 -5.89 -11.56
CA LEU A 315 15.83 -6.30 -12.90
C LEU A 315 15.00 -5.54 -13.95
N GLU A 316 15.52 -5.46 -15.16
CA GLU A 316 14.77 -4.90 -16.28
C GLU A 316 13.53 -5.74 -16.61
N TYR A 317 12.43 -5.08 -16.94
CA TYR A 317 11.21 -5.72 -17.42
C TYR A 317 10.37 -4.78 -18.29
N GLN A 318 9.53 -5.37 -19.14
CA GLN A 318 8.65 -4.65 -20.06
C GLN A 318 7.17 -4.89 -19.68
N GLY A 319 6.26 -4.07 -20.19
CA GLY A 319 4.82 -4.28 -20.04
C GLY A 319 4.13 -3.36 -19.05
N VAL A 320 4.83 -2.41 -18.40
CA VAL A 320 4.25 -1.43 -17.46
C VAL A 320 3.66 -0.21 -18.17
N MET A 321 3.97 -0.03 -19.44
CA MET A 321 3.49 1.14 -20.21
C MET A 321 2.20 0.79 -20.93
N SER A 322 1.15 1.55 -20.63
CA SER A 322 -0.06 1.57 -21.46
C SER A 322 0.29 1.80 -22.94
N PRO A 323 -0.44 1.19 -23.90
CA PRO A 323 -0.26 1.42 -25.34
C PRO A 323 -0.30 2.89 -25.78
N MET A 324 -0.84 3.78 -24.94
CA MET A 324 -0.81 5.24 -25.13
C MET A 324 0.54 5.90 -24.82
N GLY A 325 1.51 5.17 -24.24
CA GLY A 325 2.83 5.66 -23.84
C GLY A 325 3.87 5.71 -24.96
N GLY A 326 3.48 5.67 -26.23
CA GLY A 326 4.34 5.90 -27.38
C GLY A 326 5.26 7.14 -27.19
N ARG A 327 5.68 7.80 -28.15
CA ARG A 327 6.61 8.94 -28.20
C ARG A 327 6.42 10.06 -27.14
N MET A 328 5.19 10.26 -26.59
CA MET A 328 4.91 11.25 -25.53
C MET A 328 5.37 10.82 -24.14
N GLY A 329 5.35 9.52 -23.81
CA GLY A 329 5.83 9.01 -22.51
C GLY A 329 7.35 9.18 -22.34
N ARG A 330 8.08 9.20 -23.45
CA ARG A 330 9.54 9.35 -23.46
C ARG A 330 10.02 10.78 -23.21
N MET A 331 9.21 11.78 -23.50
CA MET A 331 9.57 13.20 -23.26
C MET A 331 9.37 13.66 -21.81
N GLY A 332 8.45 13.03 -21.04
CA GLY A 332 8.25 13.30 -19.60
C GLY A 332 9.22 12.57 -18.68
N MET A 333 10.07 11.67 -19.21
CA MET A 333 11.01 10.83 -18.45
C MET A 333 12.44 11.33 -18.44
N MET A 334 12.68 12.60 -18.73
CA MET A 334 14.07 13.14 -18.87
C MET A 334 14.82 13.29 -17.54
N SER A 335 14.23 12.93 -16.39
CA SER A 335 14.96 12.86 -15.11
C SER A 335 14.35 11.81 -14.21
N GLY A 336 14.96 10.63 -14.08
CA GLY A 336 14.55 9.64 -13.09
C GLY A 336 14.63 8.20 -13.55
N LEU A 337 14.46 7.29 -12.60
CA LEU A 337 14.38 5.85 -12.84
C LEU A 337 13.08 5.50 -13.58
N ALA A 338 13.18 5.14 -14.85
CA ALA A 338 12.02 4.74 -15.64
C ALA A 338 11.34 3.49 -15.03
N PRO A 339 9.99 3.37 -15.13
CA PRO A 339 9.33 2.10 -14.82
C PRO A 339 9.91 0.95 -15.64
N GLY A 340 10.24 -0.16 -14.97
CA GLY A 340 10.85 -1.32 -15.61
C GLY A 340 12.36 -1.22 -15.89
N ALA A 341 13.03 -0.12 -15.53
CA ALA A 341 14.48 -0.03 -15.60
C ALA A 341 15.15 -0.93 -14.55
N SER A 342 16.39 -1.34 -14.85
CA SER A 342 17.27 -2.03 -13.88
C SER A 342 18.00 -1.02 -13.01
N PHE A 343 18.05 -1.28 -11.69
CA PHE A 343 18.77 -0.48 -10.70
C PHE A 343 19.01 -1.25 -9.40
N PRO A 344 20.08 -0.91 -8.62
CA PRO A 344 20.33 -1.50 -7.32
C PRO A 344 19.30 -0.99 -6.28
N ILE A 345 18.92 -1.85 -5.33
CA ILE A 345 18.00 -1.52 -4.23
C ILE A 345 18.76 -1.48 -2.91
N VAL A 346 19.39 -2.57 -2.53
CA VAL A 346 20.13 -2.69 -1.27
C VAL A 346 21.31 -3.63 -1.42
N LYS A 347 22.42 -3.26 -0.81
CA LYS A 347 23.66 -4.03 -0.80
C LYS A 347 23.81 -4.75 0.55
N PHE A 348 24.11 -6.03 0.53
CA PHE A 348 24.49 -6.79 1.71
C PHE A 348 26.00 -6.97 1.71
N GLN A 349 26.66 -6.53 2.80
CA GLN A 349 28.11 -6.63 2.97
C GLN A 349 28.42 -7.70 4.01
N ILE A 350 29.12 -8.73 3.62
CA ILE A 350 29.55 -9.80 4.53
C ILE A 350 30.67 -9.25 5.41
N THR A 351 30.43 -9.11 6.71
CA THR A 351 31.38 -8.52 7.67
C THR A 351 32.10 -9.55 8.51
N GLU A 352 31.46 -10.70 8.76
CA GLU A 352 31.97 -11.73 9.67
C GLU A 352 31.64 -13.12 9.12
N GLN A 353 32.56 -14.03 9.26
CA GLN A 353 32.35 -15.46 8.99
C GLN A 353 31.92 -16.16 10.27
N VAL A 354 30.78 -16.85 10.23
CA VAL A 354 30.27 -17.65 11.34
C VAL A 354 29.99 -19.08 10.85
N SER A 355 30.12 -20.03 11.79
CA SER A 355 29.87 -21.46 11.50
C SER A 355 28.44 -21.89 11.77
N ASP A 356 27.68 -21.08 12.51
CA ASP A 356 26.29 -21.37 12.87
C ASP A 356 25.34 -20.74 11.84
N SER A 357 24.68 -21.57 11.06
CA SER A 357 23.64 -21.16 10.10
C SER A 357 22.52 -22.19 10.09
N PRO A 358 21.26 -21.79 10.30
CA PRO A 358 20.14 -22.71 10.22
C PRO A 358 19.96 -23.21 8.79
N SER A 359 19.46 -24.42 8.64
CA SER A 359 19.02 -24.95 7.36
C SER A 359 17.59 -24.56 7.05
N LEU A 360 17.29 -24.31 5.77
CA LEU A 360 15.93 -24.03 5.34
C LEU A 360 15.05 -25.28 5.45
N PRO A 361 13.93 -25.26 6.19
CA PRO A 361 13.00 -26.38 6.23
C PRO A 361 12.37 -26.65 4.84
N ASN A 362 12.27 -27.93 4.44
CA ASN A 362 11.59 -28.33 3.22
C ASN A 362 10.08 -28.11 3.25
N GLN A 363 9.50 -28.09 4.45
CA GLN A 363 8.08 -27.77 4.68
C GLN A 363 8.00 -26.69 5.75
N LEU A 364 7.08 -25.72 5.54
CA LEU A 364 6.86 -24.62 6.45
C LEU A 364 5.58 -24.86 7.24
N VAL A 365 4.44 -24.35 6.76
CA VAL A 365 3.18 -24.47 7.49
C VAL A 365 2.09 -25.08 6.63
N PRO A 366 1.20 -25.93 7.19
CA PRO A 366 0.08 -26.47 6.44
C PRO A 366 -0.90 -25.35 6.06
N ILE A 367 -1.35 -25.32 4.82
CA ILE A 367 -2.38 -24.40 4.34
C ILE A 367 -3.63 -25.18 3.99
N ARG A 368 -4.77 -24.83 4.63
CA ARG A 368 -6.06 -25.40 4.26
C ARG A 368 -6.42 -25.00 2.82
N ARG A 369 -6.54 -25.97 1.94
CA ARG A 369 -6.99 -25.75 0.58
C ARG A 369 -8.51 -25.73 0.54
N LEU A 370 -9.06 -24.60 0.06
CA LEU A 370 -10.49 -24.49 -0.20
C LEU A 370 -10.85 -25.17 -1.51
N THR A 371 -12.00 -25.83 -1.54
CA THR A 371 -12.55 -26.51 -2.71
C THR A 371 -13.91 -25.94 -3.09
N GLU A 372 -14.46 -26.31 -4.24
CA GLU A 372 -15.81 -25.88 -4.65
C GLU A 372 -16.89 -26.31 -3.63
N LYS A 373 -16.64 -27.33 -2.79
CA LYS A 373 -17.55 -27.76 -1.72
C LYS A 373 -17.61 -26.80 -0.53
N ASP A 374 -16.56 -26.01 -0.34
CA ASP A 374 -16.48 -25.02 0.75
C ASP A 374 -17.21 -23.72 0.38
N ILE A 375 -17.55 -23.52 -0.91
CA ILE A 375 -18.07 -22.27 -1.44
C ILE A 375 -19.58 -22.20 -1.30
N SER A 376 -20.08 -21.12 -0.68
CA SER A 376 -21.51 -20.90 -0.45
C SER A 376 -22.27 -20.38 -1.68
N ASN A 377 -21.59 -19.79 -2.65
CA ASN A 377 -22.18 -19.21 -3.87
C ASN A 377 -21.82 -19.99 -5.14
N THR A 378 -21.83 -21.31 -5.07
CA THR A 378 -21.55 -22.18 -6.22
C THR A 378 -22.43 -21.80 -7.42
N GLY A 379 -21.83 -21.64 -8.59
CA GLY A 379 -22.52 -21.21 -9.82
C GLY A 379 -22.89 -19.73 -9.91
N LYS A 380 -22.69 -18.92 -8.85
CA LYS A 380 -22.99 -17.49 -8.83
C LYS A 380 -21.80 -16.69 -8.28
N THR A 381 -20.73 -16.62 -9.05
CA THR A 381 -19.53 -15.84 -8.68
C THR A 381 -19.85 -14.35 -8.55
N VAL A 382 -19.38 -13.70 -7.49
CA VAL A 382 -19.49 -12.24 -7.30
C VAL A 382 -18.51 -11.54 -8.23
N PRO A 383 -18.95 -10.74 -9.23
CA PRO A 383 -18.04 -10.02 -10.12
C PRO A 383 -17.59 -8.70 -9.48
N ILE A 384 -16.31 -8.42 -9.58
CA ILE A 384 -15.73 -7.10 -9.28
C ILE A 384 -14.97 -6.65 -10.51
N ALA A 385 -15.61 -5.78 -11.30
CA ALA A 385 -15.03 -5.16 -12.49
C ALA A 385 -14.24 -3.92 -12.10
N ILE A 386 -12.94 -3.89 -12.40
CA ILE A 386 -12.08 -2.72 -12.24
C ILE A 386 -12.06 -1.97 -13.57
N GLY A 387 -12.45 -0.71 -13.57
CA GLY A 387 -12.49 0.13 -14.75
C GLY A 387 -11.98 1.54 -14.50
N MET A 388 -11.85 2.31 -15.60
CA MET A 388 -11.55 3.73 -15.56
C MET A 388 -12.46 4.45 -16.57
N ARG A 389 -13.23 5.42 -16.10
CA ARG A 389 -14.11 6.22 -16.92
C ARG A 389 -13.93 7.71 -16.59
N HIS A 390 -13.83 8.55 -17.62
CA HIS A 390 -13.65 9.99 -17.45
C HIS A 390 -12.53 10.34 -16.43
N MET A 391 -11.42 9.58 -16.46
CA MET A 391 -10.26 9.72 -15.58
C MET A 391 -10.52 9.41 -14.09
N SER A 392 -11.65 8.78 -13.78
CA SER A 392 -11.97 8.26 -12.44
C SER A 392 -11.89 6.74 -12.45
N PHE A 393 -11.27 6.17 -11.42
CA PHE A 393 -11.28 4.72 -11.20
C PHE A 393 -12.65 4.28 -10.69
N GLU A 394 -13.13 3.18 -11.23
CA GLU A 394 -14.45 2.62 -10.92
C GLU A 394 -14.35 1.14 -10.52
N LEU A 395 -15.20 0.74 -9.58
CA LEU A 395 -15.52 -0.65 -9.30
C LEU A 395 -16.97 -0.89 -9.72
N ASN A 396 -17.20 -1.89 -10.57
CA ASN A 396 -18.53 -2.21 -11.10
C ASN A 396 -19.24 -0.98 -11.72
N GLY A 397 -18.49 -0.13 -12.44
CA GLY A 397 -19.03 1.07 -13.12
C GLY A 397 -19.36 2.24 -12.19
N ARG A 398 -18.82 2.25 -10.97
CA ARG A 398 -19.09 3.28 -9.97
C ARG A 398 -17.79 3.74 -9.28
N THR A 399 -17.65 5.05 -9.17
CA THR A 399 -16.62 5.66 -8.32
C THR A 399 -16.94 5.46 -6.85
N PHE A 400 -15.91 5.44 -6.01
CA PHE A 400 -16.08 5.35 -4.57
C PHE A 400 -17.00 6.46 -4.03
N GLY A 401 -17.81 6.09 -3.07
CA GLY A 401 -18.63 7.04 -2.31
C GLY A 401 -18.86 6.51 -0.91
N MET A 402 -18.53 7.34 0.10
CA MET A 402 -18.44 6.97 1.52
C MET A 402 -19.64 6.13 2.04
N HIS A 403 -20.84 6.48 1.59
CA HIS A 403 -22.08 5.80 2.01
C HIS A 403 -22.78 5.05 0.87
N LYS A 404 -22.16 5.00 -0.33
CA LYS A 404 -22.75 4.32 -1.49
C LYS A 404 -22.23 2.88 -1.57
N ARG A 405 -23.15 1.93 -1.53
CA ARG A 405 -22.88 0.50 -1.69
C ARG A 405 -23.95 -0.15 -2.55
N MET A 406 -23.57 -1.15 -3.33
CA MET A 406 -24.49 -1.95 -4.12
C MET A 406 -24.78 -3.27 -3.40
N ASP A 407 -25.94 -3.87 -3.67
CA ASP A 407 -26.28 -5.17 -3.07
C ASP A 407 -25.30 -6.27 -3.47
N ILE A 408 -24.73 -6.20 -4.67
CA ILE A 408 -23.70 -7.15 -5.14
C ILE A 408 -22.40 -7.09 -4.34
N GLU A 409 -22.14 -5.98 -3.65
CA GLU A 409 -20.95 -5.78 -2.81
C GLU A 409 -21.14 -6.34 -1.39
N LYS A 410 -22.36 -6.75 -1.05
CA LYS A 410 -22.66 -7.34 0.26
C LYS A 410 -22.26 -8.81 0.28
N ILE A 411 -21.27 -9.13 1.08
CA ILE A 411 -20.81 -10.50 1.28
C ILE A 411 -21.42 -11.02 2.59
N PRO A 412 -22.14 -12.15 2.56
CA PRO A 412 -22.68 -12.74 3.79
C PRO A 412 -21.55 -13.16 4.73
N VAL A 413 -21.67 -12.79 6.01
CA VAL A 413 -20.71 -13.18 7.05
C VAL A 413 -20.75 -14.70 7.30
N ASN A 414 -19.66 -15.25 7.80
CA ASN A 414 -19.50 -16.69 8.09
C ASN A 414 -19.71 -17.60 6.87
N THR A 415 -19.43 -17.08 5.67
CA THR A 415 -19.49 -17.84 4.41
C THR A 415 -18.21 -17.68 3.61
N ILE A 416 -17.87 -18.71 2.82
CA ILE A 416 -16.80 -18.65 1.84
C ILE A 416 -17.43 -18.34 0.49
N GLN A 417 -17.02 -17.23 -0.13
CA GLN A 417 -17.58 -16.75 -1.38
C GLN A 417 -16.53 -16.77 -2.49
N LYS A 418 -16.95 -17.21 -3.67
CA LYS A 418 -16.15 -17.10 -4.89
C LYS A 418 -16.35 -15.72 -5.49
N ILE A 419 -15.26 -14.96 -5.60
CA ILE A 419 -15.22 -13.61 -6.18
C ILE A 419 -14.35 -13.67 -7.44
N ARG A 420 -14.78 -12.97 -8.50
CA ARG A 420 -14.02 -12.78 -9.72
C ARG A 420 -13.64 -11.32 -9.86
N ILE A 421 -12.37 -11.00 -9.71
CA ILE A 421 -11.83 -9.66 -9.95
C ILE A 421 -11.26 -9.64 -11.37
N PHE A 422 -11.63 -8.63 -12.16
CA PHE A 422 -11.16 -8.50 -13.55
C PHE A 422 -11.15 -7.05 -14.02
N HIS A 423 -10.31 -6.76 -15.01
CA HIS A 423 -10.35 -5.46 -15.70
C HIS A 423 -11.48 -5.45 -16.72
N ASP A 424 -12.32 -4.41 -16.68
CA ASP A 424 -13.33 -4.17 -17.71
C ASP A 424 -12.76 -3.27 -18.81
N ASN A 425 -12.29 -3.90 -19.88
CA ASN A 425 -11.68 -3.22 -21.02
C ASN A 425 -12.70 -2.37 -21.81
N GLN A 426 -14.01 -2.61 -21.70
CA GLN A 426 -15.03 -1.81 -22.37
C GLN A 426 -15.15 -0.42 -21.72
N MET A 427 -14.87 -0.32 -20.42
CA MET A 427 -14.83 0.96 -19.72
C MET A 427 -13.57 1.77 -20.03
N MET A 428 -12.49 1.16 -20.53
CA MET A 428 -11.27 1.87 -20.95
C MET A 428 -11.34 2.45 -22.37
N GLY A 429 -12.31 2.04 -23.21
CA GLY A 429 -12.40 2.34 -24.64
C GLY A 429 -12.98 3.72 -25.02
N GLY A 430 -13.37 4.56 -24.07
CA GLY A 430 -14.00 5.86 -24.34
C GLY A 430 -13.10 6.98 -24.89
N MET A 431 -11.80 6.77 -25.05
CA MET A 431 -10.85 7.80 -25.52
C MET A 431 -10.35 7.61 -26.95
N GLY A 432 -10.79 6.56 -27.68
CA GLY A 432 -10.36 6.25 -29.06
C GLY A 432 -11.22 6.81 -30.19
N GLY A 433 -12.30 7.54 -29.89
CA GLY A 433 -13.32 7.86 -30.85
C GLY A 433 -13.52 9.35 -31.23
N MET A 434 -12.49 10.22 -31.11
CA MET A 434 -12.55 11.59 -31.62
C MET A 434 -11.36 11.91 -32.52
N GLY A 435 -11.38 11.43 -33.76
CA GLY A 435 -10.37 11.77 -34.76
C GLY A 435 -10.60 11.05 -36.07
N GLY A 436 -11.66 11.42 -36.84
CA GLY A 436 -11.87 10.83 -38.14
C GLY A 436 -13.14 11.25 -38.84
N MET A 437 -13.36 12.58 -38.99
CA MET A 437 -14.23 13.08 -40.06
C MET A 437 -13.33 13.71 -41.11
N GLY A 438 -13.27 13.10 -42.27
CA GLY A 438 -12.72 13.75 -43.46
C GLY A 438 -12.20 12.79 -44.52
N GLY A 439 -12.94 12.58 -45.59
CA GLY A 439 -12.39 12.26 -46.90
C GLY A 439 -12.68 10.86 -47.45
N GLY A 440 -13.63 10.81 -48.34
CA GLY A 440 -14.09 9.65 -49.10
C GLY A 440 -13.09 9.10 -50.11
N GLY A 441 -13.46 7.95 -50.67
CA GLY A 441 -12.96 7.50 -51.97
C GLY A 441 -12.43 6.09 -52.05
N GLY A 442 -13.26 5.15 -52.50
CA GLY A 442 -12.89 4.23 -53.57
C GLY A 442 -12.15 2.94 -53.27
N GLY A 443 -12.83 1.83 -53.36
CA GLY A 443 -12.39 0.76 -54.26
C GLY A 443 -11.55 -0.38 -53.69
N GLY A 444 -12.10 -1.60 -53.80
CA GLY A 444 -11.35 -2.74 -54.22
C GLY A 444 -11.00 -3.83 -53.18
N GLY A 445 -11.72 -4.85 -53.19
CA GLY A 445 -11.75 -6.21 -52.92
C GLY A 445 -10.43 -6.99 -52.73
N MET A 446 -10.50 -8.02 -51.98
CA MET A 446 -10.14 -9.41 -52.17
C MET A 446 -9.74 -10.09 -50.87
N ARG A 447 -10.53 -11.07 -50.52
CA ARG A 447 -10.29 -12.47 -50.17
C ARG A 447 -9.01 -12.87 -49.36
N GLY A 448 -9.25 -13.56 -48.27
CA GLY A 448 -8.83 -14.93 -48.08
C GLY A 448 -7.68 -15.18 -47.12
N GLY A 449 -7.92 -15.99 -46.14
CA GLY A 449 -6.84 -16.65 -45.43
C GLY A 449 -7.18 -17.04 -43.96
N ARG A 450 -7.94 -18.16 -43.82
CA ARG A 450 -7.92 -18.98 -42.59
C ARG A 450 -6.57 -19.66 -42.46
N ILE A 451 -6.16 -19.92 -41.24
CA ILE A 451 -5.29 -20.99 -40.69
C ILE A 451 -4.80 -20.41 -39.33
N GLY A 452 -4.86 -21.07 -38.18
CA GLY A 452 -5.03 -22.41 -37.75
C GLY A 452 -4.57 -22.47 -36.29
N MET A 453 -5.27 -23.21 -35.48
CA MET A 453 -4.96 -23.64 -34.11
C MET A 453 -3.56 -24.27 -33.97
N MET A 454 -2.98 -24.09 -32.79
CA MET A 454 -2.25 -25.03 -31.92
C MET A 454 -1.50 -24.16 -30.88
N GLY A 455 -1.62 -24.29 -29.56
CA GLY A 455 -1.61 -25.47 -28.73
C GLY A 455 -0.21 -25.72 -28.16
N MET A 456 0.08 -25.14 -27.01
CA MET A 456 0.72 -25.74 -25.85
C MET A 456 0.88 -24.69 -24.75
#